data_f3a4fa7b907b6b1057e51c7cc2dd3f27
#
_entry.id   f3a4fa7b907b6b1057e51c7cc2dd3f27
#
_cell.length_a   1.000
_cell.length_b   1.000
_cell.length_c   1.000
_cell.angle_alpha   90.00
_cell.angle_beta   90.00
_cell.angle_gamma   90.00
#
_symmetry.space_group_name_H-M   'P 1'
#
loop_
_entity.id
_entity.type
_entity.pdbx_description
1 polymer ?
#
loop_
_entity_poly.entity_id
_entity_poly.type
_entity_poly.pdbx_seq_one_letter_code
_entity_poly.pdbx_strand_id
1 'polypeptide(L)'
;MRTTIFKISGVIIVILAQCAVAIGEPNNTAMLAIVEPNRFLTTEDYTGYAETHNAGLKNIYQQWITATEEAAQAKSLPEPQFAYGTYAQETEVYERQMVIVTQMFPWFGKIRARAETAVRNAEAAKQKYEAARLLLTKEVKRDFYEYAYLSEAINIIKENLEALRGFEETAVARQPVVAKGTETPDTVYARAAITKLEDMSKGLELLSEVTAGRLKASLNLPAEINLPAPQWKDFVPEIIDYDLLVNLLRQKNPELAGLSFEVMAAKSKVKNAEKSFYPDIGIGVQLEQMKRPGANTQESSRDTMIMLSLTLPLWRDSYISEQRRAVSDATNIEQQRIRAENSILAKASQVCYEYNDSIKRIGLYRETLIPKAEESLRSVEKAYKEGNADIITLLGEQRAIMDYRLSYQRVLADNRQNLAELEMLAGTGLNKQQ
;
A
#
# COMPACT_ATOMS: atom_id res chain seq x y z
N MET A 1 42.78 -50.21 21.04
CA MET A 1 41.61 -49.74 20.27
C MET A 1 41.01 -48.46 20.90
N ARG A 2 41.79 -47.40 21.17
CA ARG A 2 41.26 -46.18 21.86
C ARG A 2 42.01 -44.87 21.56
N THR A 3 42.82 -44.73 20.53
CA THR A 3 43.63 -43.51 20.35
C THR A 3 43.68 -42.92 18.96
N THR A 4 42.90 -43.43 17.97
CA THR A 4 42.98 -42.91 16.58
C THR A 4 41.75 -42.14 16.11
N ILE A 5 40.66 -42.09 16.93
CA ILE A 5 39.41 -41.37 16.59
C ILE A 5 39.50 -39.87 16.87
N PHE A 6 40.49 -39.40 17.63
CA PHE A 6 40.51 -38.02 18.15
C PHE A 6 41.17 -36.98 17.19
N LYS A 7 41.80 -37.36 16.09
CA LYS A 7 42.47 -36.36 15.20
C LYS A 7 41.64 -35.90 14.02
N ILE A 8 40.53 -36.55 13.68
CA ILE A 8 39.63 -36.10 12.58
C ILE A 8 38.49 -35.23 13.09
N SER A 9 38.09 -35.39 14.36
CA SER A 9 37.08 -34.56 14.99
C SER A 9 37.47 -33.05 15.13
N GLY A 10 38.77 -32.75 15.16
CA GLY A 10 39.26 -31.38 15.28
C GLY A 10 39.05 -30.52 14.03
N VAL A 11 39.08 -31.10 12.84
CA VAL A 11 38.94 -30.35 11.58
C VAL A 11 37.46 -30.13 11.21
N ILE A 12 36.57 -31.05 11.56
CA ILE A 12 35.12 -30.92 11.32
C ILE A 12 34.50 -29.92 12.30
N ILE A 13 34.99 -29.85 13.54
CA ILE A 13 34.50 -28.90 14.55
C ILE A 13 34.92 -27.44 14.21
N VAL A 14 36.07 -27.24 13.57
CA VAL A 14 36.51 -25.89 13.18
C VAL A 14 35.68 -25.32 12.00
N ILE A 15 35.17 -26.16 11.09
CA ILE A 15 34.33 -25.72 9.96
C ILE A 15 32.91 -25.38 10.42
N LEU A 16 32.38 -26.06 11.44
CA LEU A 16 31.05 -25.78 11.99
C LEU A 16 31.03 -24.59 12.99
N ALA A 17 32.15 -24.21 13.56
CA ALA A 17 32.23 -23.12 14.52
C ALA A 17 32.28 -21.71 13.90
N GLN A 18 32.51 -21.58 12.59
CA GLN A 18 32.53 -20.27 11.92
C GLN A 18 31.18 -19.85 11.31
N CYS A 19 30.14 -20.69 11.39
CA CYS A 19 28.78 -20.34 10.91
C CYS A 19 27.86 -19.71 11.96
N ALA A 20 28.34 -19.45 13.19
CA ALA A 20 27.59 -18.68 14.16
C ALA A 20 27.84 -17.16 13.94
N VAL A 21 27.42 -16.64 12.78
CA VAL A 21 27.27 -15.19 12.61
C VAL A 21 26.11 -14.74 13.46
N ALA A 22 26.39 -13.87 14.40
CA ALA A 22 25.43 -13.22 15.28
C ALA A 22 24.24 -12.69 14.48
N ILE A 23 23.09 -13.32 14.63
CA ILE A 23 21.81 -12.70 14.34
C ILE A 23 21.65 -11.67 15.46
N GLY A 24 22.04 -10.43 15.17
CA GLY A 24 21.72 -9.30 16.02
C GLY A 24 20.21 -9.22 16.13
N GLU A 25 19.68 -9.42 17.32
CA GLU A 25 18.27 -9.17 17.60
C GLU A 25 17.96 -7.73 17.18
N PRO A 26 16.91 -7.51 16.37
CA PRO A 26 16.45 -6.17 16.10
C PRO A 26 16.01 -5.56 17.45
N ASN A 27 16.72 -4.54 17.88
CA ASN A 27 16.39 -3.74 19.05
C ASN A 27 15.01 -3.09 18.84
N ASN A 28 13.96 -3.82 19.14
CA ASN A 28 12.56 -3.42 18.98
C ASN A 28 12.05 -2.68 20.22
N THR A 29 12.86 -1.77 20.73
CA THR A 29 12.38 -0.70 21.61
C THR A 29 12.05 0.50 20.74
N ALA A 30 11.00 0.37 19.92
CA ALA A 30 10.32 1.53 19.39
C ALA A 30 9.74 2.29 20.61
N MET A 31 10.51 3.22 21.13
CA MET A 31 10.04 4.28 22.00
C MET A 31 8.75 4.81 21.35
N LEU A 32 7.61 4.59 22.01
CA LEU A 32 6.35 5.28 21.70
C LEU A 32 6.67 6.77 21.87
N ALA A 33 7.07 7.42 20.78
CA ALA A 33 7.20 8.85 20.73
C ALA A 33 5.81 9.37 21.13
N ILE A 34 5.73 10.10 22.23
CA ILE A 34 4.51 10.79 22.67
C ILE A 34 4.15 11.70 21.50
N VAL A 35 3.16 11.29 20.73
CA VAL A 35 2.65 12.06 19.60
C VAL A 35 1.89 13.23 20.20
N GLU A 36 2.46 14.44 20.12
CA GLU A 36 1.75 15.64 20.51
C GLU A 36 0.59 15.86 19.51
N PRO A 37 -0.67 15.80 19.94
CA PRO A 37 -1.83 15.94 19.03
C PRO A 37 -1.84 17.25 18.25
N ASN A 38 -1.23 18.30 18.77
CA ASN A 38 -1.16 19.63 18.15
C ASN A 38 -0.25 19.72 16.92
N ARG A 39 0.42 18.63 16.52
CA ARG A 39 1.33 18.61 15.35
C ARG A 39 0.60 18.35 14.03
N PHE A 40 -0.64 17.88 14.08
CA PHE A 40 -1.42 17.50 12.88
C PHE A 40 -2.36 18.66 12.48
N LEU A 41 -1.90 19.55 11.62
CA LEU A 41 -2.70 20.69 11.13
C LEU A 41 -2.97 20.58 9.62
N THR A 42 -2.05 20.04 8.85
CA THR A 42 -2.15 20.01 7.38
C THR A 42 -2.17 18.58 6.85
N THR A 43 -2.67 18.39 5.61
CA THR A 43 -2.63 17.08 4.92
C THR A 43 -1.22 16.55 4.79
N GLU A 44 -0.22 17.42 4.62
CA GLU A 44 1.19 17.09 4.51
C GLU A 44 1.73 16.48 5.80
N ASP A 45 1.31 16.99 6.96
CA ASP A 45 1.68 16.45 8.27
C ASP A 45 1.15 15.02 8.44
N TYR A 46 -0.14 14.82 8.08
CA TYR A 46 -0.77 13.49 8.16
C TYR A 46 -0.13 12.48 7.20
N THR A 47 0.10 12.87 5.96
CA THR A 47 0.70 11.96 4.96
C THR A 47 2.14 11.63 5.29
N GLY A 48 2.96 12.62 5.69
CA GLY A 48 4.35 12.41 6.10
C GLY A 48 4.47 11.50 7.33
N TYR A 49 3.57 11.67 8.30
CA TYR A 49 3.53 10.78 9.46
C TYR A 49 3.12 9.35 9.08
N ALA A 50 2.08 9.19 8.24
CA ALA A 50 1.64 7.89 7.75
C ALA A 50 2.76 7.15 7.01
N GLU A 51 3.48 7.81 6.11
CA GLU A 51 4.58 7.22 5.34
C GLU A 51 5.67 6.64 6.25
N THR A 52 5.92 7.25 7.39
CA THR A 52 6.98 6.81 8.32
C THR A 52 6.51 5.77 9.35
N HIS A 53 5.21 5.74 9.70
CA HIS A 53 4.70 4.92 10.82
C HIS A 53 3.76 3.81 10.39
N ASN A 54 3.16 3.85 9.19
CA ASN A 54 2.21 2.84 8.75
C ASN A 54 2.85 1.45 8.64
N ALA A 55 2.29 0.47 9.35
CA ALA A 55 2.81 -0.89 9.40
C ALA A 55 2.68 -1.62 8.05
N GLY A 56 1.60 -1.36 7.30
CA GLY A 56 1.38 -1.94 5.97
C GLY A 56 2.46 -1.48 4.98
N LEU A 57 2.78 -0.19 4.97
CA LEU A 57 3.83 0.35 4.11
C LEU A 57 5.22 -0.19 4.49
N LYS A 58 5.53 -0.29 5.80
CA LYS A 58 6.76 -0.91 6.29
C LYS A 58 6.89 -2.38 5.85
N ASN A 59 5.79 -3.13 5.86
CA ASN A 59 5.79 -4.51 5.38
C ASN A 59 6.16 -4.59 3.89
N ILE A 60 5.55 -3.77 3.04
CA ILE A 60 5.87 -3.74 1.60
C ILE A 60 7.30 -3.27 1.35
N TYR A 61 7.81 -2.33 2.16
CA TYR A 61 9.21 -1.93 2.14
C TYR A 61 10.15 -3.13 2.43
N GLN A 62 9.84 -3.93 3.45
CA GLN A 62 10.63 -5.13 3.76
C GLN A 62 10.58 -6.18 2.64
N GLN A 63 9.44 -6.32 1.94
CA GLN A 63 9.35 -7.17 0.76
C GLN A 63 10.28 -6.71 -0.36
N TRP A 64 10.40 -5.39 -0.58
CA TRP A 64 11.37 -4.86 -1.54
C TRP A 64 12.82 -5.16 -1.11
N ILE A 65 13.17 -4.96 0.19
CA ILE A 65 14.50 -5.32 0.70
C ILE A 65 14.78 -6.81 0.49
N THR A 66 13.83 -7.69 0.85
CA THR A 66 13.94 -9.14 0.62
C THR A 66 14.23 -9.46 -0.86
N ALA A 67 13.49 -8.86 -1.79
CA ALA A 67 13.72 -9.07 -3.23
C ALA A 67 15.11 -8.56 -3.68
N THR A 68 15.64 -7.52 -3.04
CA THR A 68 16.98 -6.99 -3.32
C THR A 68 18.07 -7.96 -2.86
N GLU A 69 17.91 -8.56 -1.67
CA GLU A 69 18.82 -9.60 -1.16
C GLU A 69 18.74 -10.89 -1.99
N GLU A 70 17.54 -11.28 -2.44
CA GLU A 70 17.38 -12.39 -3.38
C GLU A 70 18.13 -12.14 -4.71
N ALA A 71 18.14 -10.87 -5.19
CA ALA A 71 18.88 -10.51 -6.39
C ALA A 71 20.40 -10.57 -6.19
N ALA A 72 20.89 -10.28 -4.98
CA ALA A 72 22.30 -10.48 -4.62
C ALA A 72 22.65 -11.97 -4.56
N GLN A 73 21.81 -12.79 -3.91
CA GLN A 73 21.98 -14.24 -3.79
C GLN A 73 21.93 -14.95 -5.17
N ALA A 74 21.06 -14.48 -6.08
CA ALA A 74 20.89 -15.09 -7.40
C ALA A 74 22.18 -15.06 -8.28
N LYS A 75 23.15 -14.22 -7.95
CA LYS A 75 24.45 -14.13 -8.64
C LYS A 75 25.45 -15.18 -8.19
N SER A 76 25.20 -15.83 -7.04
CA SER A 76 26.13 -16.77 -6.44
C SER A 76 26.17 -18.08 -7.19
N LEU A 77 27.34 -18.71 -7.21
CA LEU A 77 27.50 -20.10 -7.62
C LEU A 77 26.77 -21.02 -6.62
N PRO A 78 26.33 -22.22 -7.06
CA PRO A 78 25.93 -23.28 -6.14
C PRO A 78 27.06 -23.59 -5.14
N GLU A 79 26.69 -23.94 -3.92
CA GLU A 79 27.68 -24.24 -2.89
C GLU A 79 28.47 -25.53 -3.21
N PRO A 80 29.76 -25.61 -2.80
CA PRO A 80 30.53 -26.83 -2.91
C PRO A 80 29.89 -27.94 -2.08
N GLN A 81 29.80 -29.11 -2.68
CA GLN A 81 29.31 -30.32 -2.00
C GLN A 81 30.49 -31.06 -1.37
N PHE A 82 30.38 -31.38 -0.09
CA PHE A 82 31.32 -32.20 0.65
C PHE A 82 30.69 -33.55 0.94
N ALA A 83 31.36 -34.63 0.59
CA ALA A 83 30.95 -35.98 0.92
C ALA A 83 32.11 -36.74 1.62
N TYR A 84 31.77 -37.49 2.66
CA TYR A 84 32.69 -38.39 3.33
C TYR A 84 32.11 -39.79 3.28
N GLY A 85 32.95 -40.76 2.88
CA GLY A 85 32.57 -42.16 2.81
C GLY A 85 33.59 -43.04 3.51
N THR A 86 33.11 -44.09 4.17
CA THR A 86 33.94 -45.16 4.72
C THR A 86 33.28 -46.48 4.38
N TYR A 87 34.09 -47.54 4.14
CA TYR A 87 33.57 -48.86 3.93
C TYR A 87 33.20 -49.48 5.28
N ALA A 88 31.98 -49.91 5.43
CA ALA A 88 31.44 -50.52 6.65
C ALA A 88 31.72 -52.04 6.76
N GLN A 89 32.15 -52.67 5.65
CA GLN A 89 32.56 -54.10 5.67
C GLN A 89 34.04 -54.21 6.00
N GLU A 90 34.35 -54.85 7.11
CA GLU A 90 35.67 -55.36 7.43
C GLU A 90 36.02 -56.50 6.49
N THR A 91 36.53 -56.16 5.31
CA THR A 91 37.30 -57.14 4.53
C THR A 91 38.68 -57.11 5.12
N GLU A 92 39.19 -58.28 5.44
CA GLU A 92 40.47 -58.50 6.18
C GLU A 92 41.74 -57.86 5.59
N VAL A 93 41.58 -57.01 4.54
CA VAL A 93 42.71 -56.52 3.76
C VAL A 93 42.92 -55.01 3.85
N TYR A 94 41.88 -54.15 3.88
CA TYR A 94 42.08 -52.69 3.87
C TYR A 94 40.92 -51.88 4.51
N GLU A 95 41.26 -50.90 5.38
CA GLU A 95 40.35 -49.80 5.78
C GLU A 95 40.42 -48.72 4.69
N ARG A 96 39.26 -48.36 4.11
CA ARG A 96 39.14 -47.32 3.07
C ARG A 96 38.31 -46.14 3.58
N GLN A 97 38.89 -44.95 3.49
CA GLN A 97 38.20 -43.71 3.79
C GLN A 97 38.35 -42.79 2.59
N MET A 98 37.27 -42.08 2.20
CA MET A 98 37.29 -41.11 1.13
C MET A 98 36.66 -39.81 1.52
N VAL A 99 37.23 -38.71 1.05
CA VAL A 99 36.69 -37.36 1.13
C VAL A 99 36.54 -36.82 -0.29
N ILE A 100 35.37 -36.33 -0.61
CA ILE A 100 35.07 -35.78 -1.93
C ILE A 100 34.60 -34.34 -1.74
N VAL A 101 35.17 -33.41 -2.50
CA VAL A 101 34.69 -32.03 -2.61
C VAL A 101 34.36 -31.79 -4.07
N THR A 102 33.11 -31.39 -4.36
CA THR A 102 32.66 -31.15 -5.73
C THR A 102 32.05 -29.74 -5.83
N GLN A 103 32.51 -28.92 -6.80
CA GLN A 103 31.92 -27.67 -7.17
C GLN A 103 31.18 -27.80 -8.50
N MET A 104 29.89 -27.43 -8.48
CA MET A 104 29.07 -27.38 -9.69
C MET A 104 29.14 -25.99 -10.33
N PHE A 105 29.32 -25.95 -11.63
CA PHE A 105 29.32 -24.75 -12.46
C PHE A 105 28.13 -24.84 -13.42
N PRO A 106 27.05 -24.08 -13.21
CA PRO A 106 25.93 -24.00 -14.14
C PRO A 106 26.41 -23.55 -15.52
N TRP A 107 25.74 -24.06 -16.58
CA TRP A 107 26.09 -23.70 -17.95
C TRP A 107 26.11 -22.18 -18.17
N PHE A 108 26.97 -21.74 -19.07
CA PHE A 108 27.17 -20.32 -19.38
C PHE A 108 25.87 -19.58 -19.64
N GLY A 109 25.61 -18.52 -18.86
CA GLY A 109 24.44 -17.69 -18.95
C GLY A 109 23.25 -18.11 -18.07
N LYS A 110 23.23 -19.31 -17.45
CA LYS A 110 22.17 -19.69 -16.47
C LYS A 110 22.17 -18.74 -15.27
N ILE A 111 23.35 -18.54 -14.65
CA ILE A 111 23.48 -17.62 -13.50
C ILE A 111 23.09 -16.20 -13.90
N ARG A 112 23.53 -15.74 -15.07
CA ARG A 112 23.19 -14.41 -15.58
C ARG A 112 21.68 -14.26 -15.78
N ALA A 113 21.00 -15.22 -16.42
CA ALA A 113 19.55 -15.16 -16.63
C ALA A 113 18.77 -15.22 -15.31
N ARG A 114 19.21 -16.05 -14.34
CA ARG A 114 18.67 -16.12 -12.98
C ARG A 114 18.85 -14.78 -12.25
N ALA A 115 20.05 -14.21 -12.28
CA ALA A 115 20.35 -12.93 -11.65
C ALA A 115 19.56 -11.78 -12.29
N GLU A 116 19.44 -11.74 -13.63
CA GLU A 116 18.63 -10.75 -14.33
C GLU A 116 17.16 -10.85 -13.94
N THR A 117 16.59 -12.05 -13.85
CA THR A 117 15.22 -12.26 -13.36
C THR A 117 15.03 -11.70 -11.95
N ALA A 118 15.95 -12.02 -11.03
CA ALA A 118 15.86 -11.56 -9.65
C ALA A 118 16.03 -10.03 -9.53
N VAL A 119 16.93 -9.41 -10.29
CA VAL A 119 17.08 -7.95 -10.34
C VAL A 119 15.81 -7.28 -10.84
N ARG A 120 15.16 -7.81 -11.91
CA ARG A 120 13.90 -7.24 -12.41
C ARG A 120 12.74 -7.41 -11.42
N ASN A 121 12.72 -8.52 -10.67
CA ASN A 121 11.76 -8.72 -9.59
C ASN A 121 11.98 -7.70 -8.44
N ALA A 122 13.23 -7.40 -8.09
CA ALA A 122 13.54 -6.38 -7.09
C ALA A 122 13.12 -4.97 -7.55
N GLU A 123 13.32 -4.65 -8.85
CA GLU A 123 12.81 -3.39 -9.43
C GLU A 123 11.29 -3.34 -9.43
N ALA A 124 10.60 -4.46 -9.75
CA ALA A 124 9.15 -4.55 -9.65
C ALA A 124 8.65 -4.37 -8.21
N ALA A 125 9.33 -4.99 -7.22
CA ALA A 125 9.02 -4.83 -5.80
C ALA A 125 9.20 -3.38 -5.33
N LYS A 126 10.21 -2.67 -5.83
CA LYS A 126 10.37 -1.22 -5.60
C LYS A 126 9.17 -0.44 -6.10
N GLN A 127 8.71 -0.71 -7.32
CA GLN A 127 7.55 -0.02 -7.88
C GLN A 127 6.26 -0.34 -7.11
N LYS A 128 6.12 -1.57 -6.59
CA LYS A 128 5.02 -1.93 -5.68
C LYS A 128 5.05 -1.12 -4.38
N TYR A 129 6.23 -0.88 -3.84
CA TYR A 129 6.39 0.01 -2.68
C TYR A 129 5.96 1.44 -2.99
N GLU A 130 6.39 2.00 -4.13
CA GLU A 130 5.99 3.35 -4.55
C GLU A 130 4.47 3.45 -4.80
N ALA A 131 3.86 2.43 -5.43
CA ALA A 131 2.41 2.36 -5.62
C ALA A 131 1.66 2.31 -4.28
N ALA A 132 2.15 1.50 -3.33
CA ALA A 132 1.56 1.40 -2.00
C ALA A 132 1.69 2.71 -1.20
N ARG A 133 2.80 3.43 -1.33
CA ARG A 133 3.02 4.75 -0.73
C ARG A 133 2.00 5.77 -1.25
N LEU A 134 1.81 5.82 -2.57
CA LEU A 134 0.83 6.71 -3.18
C LEU A 134 -0.60 6.35 -2.81
N LEU A 135 -0.91 5.05 -2.72
CA LEU A 135 -2.21 4.58 -2.27
C LEU A 135 -2.48 5.00 -0.82
N LEU A 136 -1.52 4.82 0.09
CA LEU A 136 -1.60 5.27 1.48
C LEU A 136 -1.82 6.79 1.55
N THR A 137 -1.04 7.56 0.79
CA THR A 137 -1.19 9.02 0.70
C THR A 137 -2.59 9.43 0.25
N LYS A 138 -3.14 8.76 -0.78
CA LYS A 138 -4.51 8.98 -1.26
C LYS A 138 -5.54 8.64 -0.18
N GLU A 139 -5.40 7.52 0.51
CA GLU A 139 -6.33 7.09 1.57
C GLU A 139 -6.33 8.07 2.75
N VAL A 140 -5.15 8.50 3.19
CA VAL A 140 -5.01 9.51 4.27
C VAL A 140 -5.64 10.84 3.86
N LYS A 141 -5.38 11.33 2.63
CA LYS A 141 -5.99 12.55 2.11
C LYS A 141 -7.52 12.42 2.02
N ARG A 142 -8.03 11.29 1.52
CA ARG A 142 -9.47 11.02 1.43
C ARG A 142 -10.14 11.08 2.81
N ASP A 143 -9.59 10.37 3.78
CA ASP A 143 -10.19 10.31 5.13
C ASP A 143 -10.02 11.66 5.87
N PHE A 144 -8.94 12.41 5.62
CA PHE A 144 -8.76 13.78 6.10
C PHE A 144 -9.83 14.73 5.57
N TYR A 145 -10.06 14.74 4.25
CA TYR A 145 -11.07 15.61 3.65
C TYR A 145 -12.49 15.19 4.00
N GLU A 146 -12.75 13.91 4.21
CA GLU A 146 -14.02 13.41 4.74
C GLU A 146 -14.25 13.89 6.18
N TYR A 147 -13.23 13.79 7.04
CA TYR A 147 -13.30 14.26 8.42
C TYR A 147 -13.50 15.78 8.50
N ALA A 148 -12.83 16.55 7.63
CA ALA A 148 -13.02 17.98 7.51
C ALA A 148 -14.46 18.35 7.09
N TYR A 149 -15.00 17.65 6.08
CA TYR A 149 -16.38 17.80 5.65
C TYR A 149 -17.38 17.54 6.79
N LEU A 150 -17.21 16.44 7.51
CA LEU A 150 -18.10 16.08 8.61
C LEU A 150 -18.07 17.11 9.73
N SER A 151 -16.89 17.62 10.07
CA SER A 151 -16.75 18.69 11.06
C SER A 151 -17.52 19.95 10.65
N GLU A 152 -17.40 20.37 9.39
CA GLU A 152 -18.09 21.55 8.87
C GLU A 152 -19.60 21.32 8.73
N ALA A 153 -20.01 20.12 8.31
CA ALA A 153 -21.43 19.74 8.24
C ALA A 153 -22.11 19.80 9.62
N ILE A 154 -21.43 19.32 10.67
CA ILE A 154 -21.91 19.42 12.05
C ILE A 154 -22.07 20.87 12.47
N ASN A 155 -21.11 21.75 12.13
CA ASN A 155 -21.21 23.18 12.41
C ASN A 155 -22.41 23.82 11.71
N ILE A 156 -22.59 23.55 10.41
CA ILE A 156 -23.75 24.05 9.65
C ILE A 156 -25.06 23.59 10.28
N ILE A 157 -25.18 22.36 10.73
CA ILE A 157 -26.39 21.87 11.38
C ILE A 157 -26.60 22.55 12.73
N LYS A 158 -25.56 22.77 13.53
CA LYS A 158 -25.66 23.49 14.81
C LYS A 158 -26.13 24.92 14.61
N GLU A 159 -25.60 25.63 13.62
CA GLU A 159 -26.09 26.99 13.27
C GLU A 159 -27.58 26.97 12.87
N ASN A 160 -27.99 25.96 12.08
CA ASN A 160 -29.41 25.82 11.70
C ASN A 160 -30.32 25.44 12.87
N LEU A 161 -29.86 24.63 13.83
CA LEU A 161 -30.59 24.32 15.04
C LEU A 161 -30.83 25.59 15.88
N GLU A 162 -29.86 26.47 16.01
CA GLU A 162 -30.00 27.76 16.69
C GLU A 162 -31.04 28.65 15.99
N ALA A 163 -30.99 28.73 14.64
CA ALA A 163 -31.99 29.48 13.87
C ALA A 163 -33.40 28.92 14.05
N LEU A 164 -33.59 27.58 13.99
CA LEU A 164 -34.89 26.95 14.19
C LEU A 164 -35.45 27.16 15.62
N ARG A 165 -34.59 27.15 16.63
CA ARG A 165 -35.01 27.48 18.02
C ARG A 165 -35.51 28.94 18.12
N GLY A 166 -34.86 29.89 17.45
CA GLY A 166 -35.32 31.26 17.35
C GLY A 166 -36.66 31.37 16.62
N PHE A 167 -36.92 30.54 15.61
CA PHE A 167 -38.24 30.50 14.95
C PHE A 167 -39.33 29.89 15.84
N GLU A 168 -39.00 28.81 16.62
CA GLU A 168 -39.90 28.25 17.62
C GLU A 168 -40.30 29.29 18.67
N GLU A 169 -39.33 30.04 19.22
CA GLU A 169 -39.57 31.12 20.19
C GLU A 169 -40.52 32.20 19.60
N THR A 170 -40.27 32.58 18.34
CA THR A 170 -41.13 33.53 17.62
C THR A 170 -42.55 33.01 17.43
N ALA A 171 -42.70 31.73 17.07
CA ALA A 171 -43.98 31.07 16.91
C ALA A 171 -44.76 31.03 18.24
N VAL A 172 -44.07 30.70 19.35
CA VAL A 172 -44.66 30.74 20.70
C VAL A 172 -45.12 32.16 21.10
N ALA A 173 -44.31 33.20 20.82
CA ALA A 173 -44.61 34.57 21.14
C ALA A 173 -45.84 35.12 20.38
N ARG A 174 -46.15 34.56 19.21
CA ARG A 174 -47.31 34.94 18.37
C ARG A 174 -48.62 34.27 18.78
N GLN A 175 -48.60 33.35 19.75
CA GLN A 175 -49.81 32.68 20.20
C GLN A 175 -50.82 33.66 20.83
N PRO A 176 -52.11 33.61 20.45
CA PRO A 176 -53.15 34.42 21.13
C PRO A 176 -53.19 34.09 22.61
N VAL A 177 -53.44 35.10 23.45
CA VAL A 177 -53.49 35.00 24.91
C VAL A 177 -54.52 33.94 25.39
N VAL A 178 -55.56 33.67 24.61
CA VAL A 178 -56.63 32.66 24.87
C VAL A 178 -56.11 31.21 24.64
N ALA A 179 -55.02 31.03 23.88
CA ALA A 179 -54.53 29.68 23.54
C ALA A 179 -53.28 29.31 24.37
N LYS A 180 -52.98 30.03 25.45
CA LYS A 180 -51.84 29.66 26.34
C LYS A 180 -52.06 28.28 26.93
N GLY A 181 -51.23 27.31 26.48
CA GLY A 181 -51.29 25.92 26.91
C GLY A 181 -51.68 24.91 25.82
N THR A 182 -52.12 25.39 24.62
CA THR A 182 -52.37 24.50 23.47
C THR A 182 -51.29 24.69 22.42
N GLU A 183 -50.60 23.64 22.00
CA GLU A 183 -49.60 23.69 20.94
C GLU A 183 -50.24 24.16 19.62
N THR A 184 -49.68 25.20 19.00
CA THR A 184 -50.15 25.59 17.66
C THR A 184 -49.46 24.75 16.59
N PRO A 185 -50.05 24.61 15.39
CA PRO A 185 -49.41 23.91 14.28
C PRO A 185 -47.97 24.42 13.99
N ASP A 186 -47.76 25.74 14.12
CA ASP A 186 -46.45 26.35 13.89
C ASP A 186 -45.38 25.85 14.85
N THR A 187 -45.71 25.74 16.15
CA THR A 187 -44.78 25.20 17.16
C THR A 187 -44.50 23.74 16.97
N VAL A 188 -45.52 22.96 16.56
CA VAL A 188 -45.37 21.51 16.27
C VAL A 188 -44.42 21.30 15.07
N TYR A 189 -44.60 22.07 13.98
CA TYR A 189 -43.73 22.00 12.81
C TYR A 189 -42.29 22.38 13.14
N ALA A 190 -42.07 23.47 13.89
CA ALA A 190 -40.73 23.90 14.32
C ALA A 190 -40.03 22.81 15.16
N ARG A 191 -40.70 22.25 16.16
CA ARG A 191 -40.17 21.17 17.01
C ARG A 191 -39.84 19.89 16.22
N ALA A 192 -40.72 19.50 15.29
CA ALA A 192 -40.44 18.37 14.42
C ALA A 192 -39.20 18.58 13.57
N ALA A 193 -38.99 19.79 13.03
CA ALA A 193 -37.79 20.15 12.29
C ALA A 193 -36.52 20.12 13.18
N ILE A 194 -36.60 20.67 14.40
CA ILE A 194 -35.51 20.64 15.38
C ILE A 194 -35.13 19.19 15.72
N THR A 195 -36.10 18.37 16.10
CA THR A 195 -35.87 16.96 16.46
C THR A 195 -35.18 16.18 15.31
N LYS A 196 -35.59 16.43 14.06
CA LYS A 196 -34.98 15.83 12.88
C LYS A 196 -33.52 16.27 12.70
N LEU A 197 -33.21 17.56 12.91
CA LEU A 197 -31.83 18.05 12.80
C LEU A 197 -30.93 17.55 13.94
N GLU A 198 -31.48 17.41 15.15
CA GLU A 198 -30.76 16.83 16.29
C GLU A 198 -30.38 15.37 16.04
N ASP A 199 -31.27 14.58 15.45
CA ASP A 199 -30.99 13.21 15.03
C ASP A 199 -29.92 13.17 13.93
N MET A 200 -30.03 14.05 12.92
CA MET A 200 -29.01 14.20 11.86
C MET A 200 -27.64 14.59 12.43
N SER A 201 -27.59 15.53 13.38
CA SER A 201 -26.35 15.94 14.04
C SER A 201 -25.66 14.76 14.73
N LYS A 202 -26.42 13.98 15.52
CA LYS A 202 -25.91 12.77 16.18
C LYS A 202 -25.35 11.74 15.19
N GLY A 203 -26.07 11.53 14.07
CA GLY A 203 -25.62 10.64 13.01
C GLY A 203 -24.28 11.08 12.42
N LEU A 204 -24.11 12.37 12.15
CA LEU A 204 -22.84 12.92 11.63
C LEU A 204 -21.72 12.89 12.68
N GLU A 205 -22.02 13.12 13.95
CA GLU A 205 -21.03 13.01 15.04
C GLU A 205 -20.47 11.58 15.12
N LEU A 206 -21.33 10.55 15.09
CA LEU A 206 -20.91 9.15 15.07
C LEU A 206 -20.08 8.82 13.80
N LEU A 207 -20.50 9.32 12.63
CA LEU A 207 -19.75 9.10 11.39
C LEU A 207 -18.37 9.78 11.42
N SER A 208 -18.29 10.96 12.07
CA SER A 208 -17.04 11.67 12.30
C SER A 208 -16.07 10.88 13.16
N GLU A 209 -16.55 10.24 14.25
CA GLU A 209 -15.74 9.35 15.09
C GLU A 209 -15.21 8.13 14.31
N VAL A 210 -16.07 7.50 13.50
CA VAL A 210 -15.65 6.37 12.64
C VAL A 210 -14.57 6.79 11.64
N THR A 211 -14.74 7.98 11.03
CA THR A 211 -13.78 8.52 10.06
C THR A 211 -12.45 8.86 10.72
N ALA A 212 -12.49 9.48 11.91
CA ALA A 212 -11.30 9.72 12.72
C ALA A 212 -10.61 8.40 13.11
N GLY A 213 -11.38 7.34 13.41
CA GLY A 213 -10.86 6.00 13.67
C GLY A 213 -10.10 5.41 12.48
N ARG A 214 -10.63 5.54 11.25
CA ARG A 214 -9.93 5.11 10.03
C ARG A 214 -8.64 5.88 9.81
N LEU A 215 -8.68 7.20 10.02
CA LEU A 215 -7.50 8.05 9.90
C LEU A 215 -6.42 7.65 10.91
N LYS A 216 -6.79 7.41 12.18
CA LYS A 216 -5.86 6.88 13.20
C LYS A 216 -5.24 5.54 12.81
N ALA A 217 -6.03 4.63 12.25
CA ALA A 217 -5.54 3.34 11.77
C ALA A 217 -4.50 3.49 10.64
N SER A 218 -4.75 4.38 9.68
CA SER A 218 -3.79 4.70 8.60
C SER A 218 -2.50 5.30 9.13
N LEU A 219 -2.58 6.07 10.22
CA LEU A 219 -1.45 6.68 10.92
C LEU A 219 -0.75 5.73 11.90
N ASN A 220 -1.29 4.54 12.16
CA ASN A 220 -0.83 3.62 13.22
C ASN A 220 -0.82 4.28 14.60
N LEU A 221 -1.88 5.07 14.91
CA LEU A 221 -2.07 5.74 16.19
C LEU A 221 -3.00 4.92 17.10
N PRO A 222 -2.81 4.96 18.43
CA PRO A 222 -3.75 4.40 19.40
C PRO A 222 -5.16 5.02 19.27
N ALA A 223 -6.19 4.23 19.58
CA ALA A 223 -7.59 4.66 19.45
C ALA A 223 -7.94 5.84 20.38
N GLU A 224 -7.25 5.94 21.50
CA GLU A 224 -7.49 6.90 22.58
C GLU A 224 -7.04 8.34 22.23
N ILE A 225 -6.19 8.49 21.22
CA ILE A 225 -5.69 9.81 20.82
C ILE A 225 -6.82 10.58 20.14
N ASN A 226 -7.09 11.79 20.62
CA ASN A 226 -8.00 12.71 19.95
C ASN A 226 -7.28 13.46 18.83
N LEU A 227 -7.79 13.31 17.60
CA LEU A 227 -7.32 14.12 16.47
C LEU A 227 -8.07 15.47 16.46
N PRO A 228 -7.37 16.60 16.28
CA PRO A 228 -8.03 17.88 16.09
C PRO A 228 -8.86 17.85 14.82
N ALA A 229 -9.99 18.59 14.82
CA ALA A 229 -10.80 18.77 13.62
C ALA A 229 -9.96 19.49 12.54
N PRO A 230 -9.82 18.91 11.34
CA PRO A 230 -9.04 19.53 10.28
C PRO A 230 -9.74 20.80 9.78
N GLN A 231 -8.94 21.82 9.49
CA GLN A 231 -9.45 23.07 8.94
C GLN A 231 -9.26 23.10 7.43
N TRP A 232 -10.26 23.60 6.73
CA TRP A 232 -10.15 23.89 5.30
C TRP A 232 -9.14 25.01 5.07
N LYS A 233 -8.23 24.79 4.12
CA LYS A 233 -7.48 25.89 3.50
C LYS A 233 -8.21 26.31 2.24
N ASP A 234 -8.44 27.60 2.08
CA ASP A 234 -8.96 28.15 0.83
C ASP A 234 -8.05 27.74 -0.33
N PHE A 235 -8.64 27.28 -1.40
CA PHE A 235 -7.93 26.91 -2.60
C PHE A 235 -8.73 27.30 -3.84
N VAL A 236 -8.02 27.58 -4.90
CA VAL A 236 -8.60 27.77 -6.23
C VAL A 236 -8.32 26.50 -7.02
N PRO A 237 -9.35 25.70 -7.35
CA PRO A 237 -9.14 24.51 -8.16
C PRO A 237 -8.90 24.91 -9.63
N GLU A 238 -7.94 24.23 -10.26
CA GLU A 238 -7.61 24.42 -11.67
C GLU A 238 -8.10 23.23 -12.50
N ILE A 239 -8.55 23.49 -13.75
CA ILE A 239 -9.03 22.44 -14.65
C ILE A 239 -7.86 21.56 -15.08
N ILE A 240 -8.04 20.24 -14.99
CA ILE A 240 -7.05 19.27 -15.43
C ILE A 240 -7.38 18.83 -16.85
N ASP A 241 -6.38 18.96 -17.74
CA ASP A 241 -6.45 18.43 -19.11
C ASP A 241 -6.25 16.92 -19.09
N TYR A 242 -7.20 16.20 -19.69
CA TYR A 242 -7.19 14.74 -19.72
C TYR A 242 -6.04 14.17 -20.57
N ASP A 243 -5.72 14.78 -21.71
CA ASP A 243 -4.67 14.27 -22.60
C ASP A 243 -3.27 14.41 -21.96
N LEU A 244 -3.04 15.52 -21.27
CA LEU A 244 -1.82 15.70 -20.47
C LEU A 244 -1.75 14.70 -19.34
N LEU A 245 -2.85 14.45 -18.65
CA LEU A 245 -2.95 13.46 -17.58
C LEU A 245 -2.62 12.04 -18.09
N VAL A 246 -3.17 11.62 -19.24
CA VAL A 246 -2.91 10.31 -19.85
C VAL A 246 -1.42 10.12 -20.15
N ASN A 247 -0.77 11.13 -20.70
CA ASN A 247 0.66 11.09 -20.98
C ASN A 247 1.49 10.91 -19.69
N LEU A 248 1.11 11.63 -18.64
CA LEU A 248 1.77 11.54 -17.33
C LEU A 248 1.59 10.15 -16.70
N LEU A 249 0.35 9.62 -16.74
CA LEU A 249 0.01 8.28 -16.26
C LEU A 249 0.88 7.19 -16.89
N ARG A 250 0.99 7.20 -18.22
CA ARG A 250 1.79 6.21 -18.94
C ARG A 250 3.28 6.26 -18.60
N GLN A 251 3.79 7.44 -18.26
CA GLN A 251 5.20 7.64 -17.98
C GLN A 251 5.58 7.40 -16.51
N LYS A 252 4.71 7.77 -15.57
CA LYS A 252 5.08 7.86 -14.16
C LYS A 252 4.29 6.95 -13.22
N ASN A 253 3.23 6.28 -13.72
CA ASN A 253 2.45 5.40 -12.86
C ASN A 253 3.29 4.21 -12.39
N PRO A 254 3.50 4.03 -11.06
CA PRO A 254 4.38 2.98 -10.54
C PRO A 254 3.80 1.57 -10.70
N GLU A 255 2.48 1.39 -10.78
CA GLU A 255 1.86 0.10 -11.03
C GLU A 255 2.19 -0.40 -12.44
N LEU A 256 2.08 0.47 -13.46
CA LEU A 256 2.46 0.14 -14.83
C LEU A 256 3.96 -0.10 -14.97
N ALA A 257 4.78 0.69 -14.27
CA ALA A 257 6.23 0.48 -14.23
C ALA A 257 6.58 -0.86 -13.59
N GLY A 258 5.94 -1.22 -12.48
CA GLY A 258 6.11 -2.50 -11.80
C GLY A 258 5.78 -3.68 -12.70
N LEU A 259 4.62 -3.66 -13.35
CA LEU A 259 4.24 -4.69 -14.32
C LEU A 259 5.20 -4.77 -15.52
N SER A 260 5.75 -3.64 -15.96
CA SER A 260 6.77 -3.64 -17.01
C SER A 260 8.05 -4.35 -16.59
N PHE A 261 8.50 -4.17 -15.34
CA PHE A 261 9.62 -4.92 -14.79
C PHE A 261 9.29 -6.41 -14.61
N GLU A 262 8.06 -6.77 -14.21
CA GLU A 262 7.61 -8.16 -14.15
C GLU A 262 7.62 -8.84 -15.52
N VAL A 263 7.21 -8.14 -16.59
CA VAL A 263 7.33 -8.64 -17.98
C VAL A 263 8.80 -8.89 -18.32
N MET A 264 9.70 -7.97 -17.98
CA MET A 264 11.14 -8.15 -18.21
C MET A 264 11.70 -9.35 -17.42
N ALA A 265 11.29 -9.53 -16.15
CA ALA A 265 11.66 -10.69 -15.34
C ALA A 265 11.18 -11.99 -15.95
N ALA A 266 9.93 -12.05 -16.41
CA ALA A 266 9.37 -13.23 -17.07
C ALA A 266 10.09 -13.56 -18.38
N LYS A 267 10.46 -12.57 -19.20
CA LYS A 267 11.28 -12.76 -20.41
C LYS A 267 12.68 -13.32 -20.07
N SER A 268 13.28 -12.86 -18.97
CA SER A 268 14.57 -13.42 -18.49
C SER A 268 14.40 -14.84 -17.97
N LYS A 269 13.25 -15.17 -17.36
CA LYS A 269 12.91 -16.55 -16.96
C LYS A 269 12.75 -17.48 -18.16
N VAL A 270 12.18 -17.01 -19.28
CA VAL A 270 12.15 -17.77 -20.55
C VAL A 270 13.58 -18.10 -21.00
N LYS A 271 14.49 -17.10 -21.03
CA LYS A 271 15.90 -17.32 -21.38
C LYS A 271 16.57 -18.34 -20.44
N ASN A 272 16.24 -18.31 -19.14
CA ASN A 272 16.77 -19.29 -18.20
C ASN A 272 16.27 -20.70 -18.52
N ALA A 273 14.98 -20.87 -18.82
CA ALA A 273 14.40 -22.16 -19.24
C ALA A 273 15.04 -22.69 -20.53
N GLU A 274 15.34 -21.82 -21.50
CA GLU A 274 16.11 -22.19 -22.69
C GLU A 274 17.52 -22.68 -22.36
N LYS A 275 18.16 -22.10 -21.35
CA LYS A 275 19.49 -22.54 -20.90
C LYS A 275 19.45 -23.85 -20.11
N SER A 276 18.29 -24.27 -19.58
CA SER A 276 18.14 -25.55 -18.87
C SER A 276 18.38 -26.77 -19.74
N PHE A 277 18.33 -26.64 -21.08
CA PHE A 277 18.70 -27.71 -22.03
C PHE A 277 20.19 -28.00 -22.09
N TYR A 278 21.05 -27.18 -21.49
CA TYR A 278 22.49 -27.37 -21.52
C TYR A 278 22.99 -28.06 -20.24
N PRO A 279 24.04 -28.90 -20.32
CA PRO A 279 24.59 -29.63 -19.18
C PRO A 279 25.28 -28.66 -18.21
N ASP A 280 25.19 -28.91 -16.90
CA ASP A 280 26.03 -28.27 -15.91
C ASP A 280 27.32 -29.07 -15.71
N ILE A 281 28.41 -28.37 -15.41
CA ILE A 281 29.75 -28.94 -15.29
C ILE A 281 30.14 -28.98 -13.82
N GLY A 282 30.54 -30.15 -13.30
CA GLY A 282 31.08 -30.31 -11.96
C GLY A 282 32.56 -30.62 -11.99
N ILE A 283 33.34 -29.99 -11.16
CA ILE A 283 34.74 -30.31 -10.91
C ILE A 283 34.87 -30.76 -9.47
N GLY A 284 35.41 -31.98 -9.27
CA GLY A 284 35.58 -32.55 -7.94
C GLY A 284 37.01 -33.00 -7.70
N VAL A 285 37.40 -33.06 -6.43
CA VAL A 285 38.62 -33.68 -5.96
C VAL A 285 38.22 -34.72 -4.91
N GLN A 286 38.70 -35.96 -5.15
CA GLN A 286 38.54 -37.06 -4.21
C GLN A 286 39.91 -37.37 -3.61
N LEU A 287 39.97 -37.42 -2.29
CA LEU A 287 41.11 -37.89 -1.52
C LEU A 287 40.74 -39.23 -0.92
N GLU A 288 41.49 -40.26 -1.22
CA GLU A 288 41.28 -41.60 -0.72
C GLU A 288 42.47 -42.04 0.12
N GLN A 289 42.20 -42.62 1.28
CA GLN A 289 43.22 -43.22 2.14
C GLN A 289 42.91 -44.68 2.34
N MET A 290 43.83 -45.56 1.94
CA MET A 290 43.80 -46.96 2.21
C MET A 290 44.81 -47.31 3.30
N LYS A 291 44.41 -48.07 4.30
CA LYS A 291 45.28 -48.52 5.37
C LYS A 291 45.10 -50.02 5.54
N ARG A 292 46.23 -50.77 5.57
CA ARG A 292 46.24 -52.25 5.81
C ARG A 292 46.09 -52.49 7.31
N PRO A 293 45.12 -53.30 7.78
CA PRO A 293 45.02 -53.67 9.19
C PRO A 293 46.30 -54.40 9.63
N GLY A 294 46.93 -53.93 10.73
CA GLY A 294 48.13 -54.55 11.27
C GLY A 294 49.45 -54.09 10.63
N ALA A 295 49.47 -53.25 9.64
CA ALA A 295 50.69 -52.69 9.10
C ALA A 295 51.14 -51.45 9.91
N ASN A 296 52.47 -51.31 10.05
CA ASN A 296 53.05 -50.07 10.59
C ASN A 296 52.67 -48.90 9.69
N THR A 297 52.61 -47.67 10.23
CA THR A 297 52.16 -46.43 9.61
C THR A 297 52.79 -46.11 8.24
N GLN A 298 53.76 -46.84 7.77
CA GLN A 298 54.44 -46.64 6.48
C GLN A 298 53.72 -47.30 5.29
N GLU A 299 52.76 -48.21 5.48
CA GLU A 299 52.01 -48.85 4.39
C GLU A 299 50.61 -48.23 4.12
N SER A 300 50.41 -46.96 4.37
CA SER A 300 49.19 -46.28 3.96
C SER A 300 49.36 -45.61 2.59
N SER A 301 48.58 -46.01 1.59
CA SER A 301 48.49 -45.35 0.31
C SER A 301 47.49 -44.16 0.43
N ARG A 302 47.85 -43.04 -0.17
CA ARG A 302 46.97 -41.88 -0.35
C ARG A 302 46.85 -41.59 -1.84
N ASP A 303 45.66 -41.74 -2.34
CA ASP A 303 45.35 -41.49 -3.74
C ASP A 303 44.53 -40.21 -3.88
N THR A 304 44.87 -39.43 -4.89
CA THR A 304 44.13 -38.19 -5.22
C THR A 304 43.55 -38.36 -6.62
N MET A 305 42.25 -38.21 -6.76
CA MET A 305 41.56 -38.25 -8.05
C MET A 305 40.90 -36.92 -8.34
N ILE A 306 41.08 -36.40 -9.56
CA ILE A 306 40.34 -35.27 -10.09
C ILE A 306 39.17 -35.81 -10.89
N MET A 307 37.96 -35.35 -10.61
CA MET A 307 36.72 -35.78 -11.25
C MET A 307 36.11 -34.65 -12.05
N LEU A 308 35.68 -34.93 -13.25
CA LEU A 308 34.82 -34.10 -14.07
C LEU A 308 33.46 -34.77 -14.17
N SER A 309 32.40 -34.06 -13.77
CA SER A 309 31.02 -34.53 -13.85
C SER A 309 30.20 -33.64 -14.76
N LEU A 310 29.25 -34.22 -15.46
CA LEU A 310 28.33 -33.50 -16.35
C LEU A 310 26.90 -33.92 -15.99
N THR A 311 26.01 -32.92 -15.80
CA THR A 311 24.59 -33.20 -15.65
C THR A 311 23.92 -33.20 -17.01
N LEU A 312 23.56 -34.40 -17.52
CA LEU A 312 22.97 -34.52 -18.84
C LEU A 312 21.44 -34.35 -18.81
N PRO A 313 20.85 -33.40 -19.57
CA PRO A 313 19.42 -33.18 -19.64
C PRO A 313 18.74 -34.25 -20.54
N LEU A 314 18.55 -35.48 -20.02
CA LEU A 314 17.99 -36.61 -20.77
C LEU A 314 16.47 -36.50 -20.93
N TRP A 315 15.77 -35.96 -19.95
CA TRP A 315 14.28 -35.87 -19.91
C TRP A 315 13.78 -34.64 -20.66
N ARG A 316 13.95 -34.64 -21.98
CA ARG A 316 13.66 -33.45 -22.82
C ARG A 316 12.25 -32.93 -22.70
N ASP A 317 11.25 -33.78 -22.51
CA ASP A 317 9.84 -33.36 -22.38
C ASP A 317 9.60 -32.46 -21.17
N SER A 318 10.32 -32.71 -20.07
CA SER A 318 10.28 -31.86 -18.89
C SER A 318 10.77 -30.42 -19.18
N TYR A 319 11.92 -30.31 -19.86
CA TYR A 319 12.51 -29.01 -20.22
C TYR A 319 11.66 -28.24 -21.26
N ILE A 320 11.08 -28.95 -22.24
CA ILE A 320 10.14 -28.38 -23.21
C ILE A 320 8.91 -27.83 -22.48
N SER A 321 8.38 -28.57 -21.51
CA SER A 321 7.24 -28.18 -20.72
C SER A 321 7.56 -26.97 -19.83
N GLU A 322 8.75 -26.92 -19.23
CA GLU A 322 9.25 -25.77 -18.47
C GLU A 322 9.35 -24.51 -19.34
N GLN A 323 9.91 -24.63 -20.55
CA GLN A 323 10.01 -23.52 -21.50
C GLN A 323 8.63 -23.02 -21.92
N ARG A 324 7.70 -23.93 -22.28
CA ARG A 324 6.32 -23.55 -22.65
C ARG A 324 5.60 -22.86 -21.50
N ARG A 325 5.77 -23.34 -20.28
CA ARG A 325 5.24 -22.71 -19.07
C ARG A 325 5.80 -21.29 -18.91
N ALA A 326 7.12 -21.11 -19.04
CA ALA A 326 7.75 -19.80 -18.91
C ALA A 326 7.26 -18.82 -19.98
N VAL A 327 7.04 -19.26 -21.22
CA VAL A 327 6.47 -18.45 -22.31
C VAL A 327 5.02 -18.07 -21.98
N SER A 328 4.21 -19.03 -21.52
CA SER A 328 2.82 -18.76 -21.11
C SER A 328 2.74 -17.77 -19.95
N ASP A 329 3.60 -17.93 -18.93
CA ASP A 329 3.70 -16.99 -17.80
C ASP A 329 4.06 -15.57 -18.28
N ALA A 330 5.03 -15.44 -19.20
CA ALA A 330 5.42 -14.13 -19.76
C ALA A 330 4.26 -13.46 -20.54
N THR A 331 3.54 -14.23 -21.34
CA THR A 331 2.37 -13.76 -22.07
C THR A 331 1.26 -13.33 -21.09
N ASN A 332 1.02 -14.11 -20.04
CA ASN A 332 0.02 -13.80 -19.03
C ASN A 332 0.32 -12.43 -18.33
N ILE A 333 1.58 -12.21 -17.90
CA ILE A 333 1.98 -10.95 -17.27
C ILE A 333 1.86 -9.77 -18.25
N GLU A 334 2.16 -9.97 -19.52
CA GLU A 334 1.98 -8.94 -20.56
C GLU A 334 0.50 -8.56 -20.75
N GLN A 335 -0.40 -9.54 -20.73
CA GLN A 335 -1.85 -9.29 -20.77
C GLN A 335 -2.35 -8.61 -19.48
N GLN A 336 -1.80 -8.95 -18.32
CA GLN A 336 -2.09 -8.26 -17.07
C GLN A 336 -1.68 -6.78 -17.12
N ARG A 337 -0.51 -6.46 -17.70
CA ARG A 337 -0.07 -5.08 -17.88
C ARG A 337 -1.04 -4.29 -18.79
N ILE A 338 -1.45 -4.87 -19.92
CA ILE A 338 -2.40 -4.23 -20.84
C ILE A 338 -3.75 -4.00 -20.14
N ARG A 339 -4.25 -5.00 -19.40
CA ARG A 339 -5.48 -4.88 -18.62
C ARG A 339 -5.39 -3.78 -17.56
N ALA A 340 -4.27 -3.71 -16.83
CA ALA A 340 -4.03 -2.67 -15.82
C ALA A 340 -4.02 -1.27 -16.46
N GLU A 341 -3.31 -1.08 -17.59
CA GLU A 341 -3.30 0.18 -18.33
C GLU A 341 -4.71 0.62 -18.70
N ASN A 342 -5.52 -0.27 -19.31
CA ASN A 342 -6.89 0.03 -19.69
C ASN A 342 -7.77 0.39 -18.48
N SER A 343 -7.62 -0.32 -17.36
CA SER A 343 -8.35 -0.04 -16.11
C SER A 343 -7.98 1.31 -15.51
N ILE A 344 -6.69 1.63 -15.47
CA ILE A 344 -6.17 2.91 -14.96
C ILE A 344 -6.66 4.07 -15.83
N LEU A 345 -6.62 3.94 -17.16
CA LEU A 345 -7.10 4.98 -18.08
C LEU A 345 -8.61 5.20 -17.95
N ALA A 346 -9.40 4.14 -17.83
CA ALA A 346 -10.84 4.24 -17.62
C ALA A 346 -11.16 4.94 -16.28
N LYS A 347 -10.47 4.56 -15.20
CA LYS A 347 -10.63 5.22 -13.90
C LYS A 347 -10.19 6.68 -13.93
N ALA A 348 -9.07 6.99 -14.58
CA ALA A 348 -8.58 8.35 -14.73
C ALA A 348 -9.57 9.23 -15.50
N SER A 349 -10.20 8.71 -16.57
CA SER A 349 -11.24 9.42 -17.33
C SER A 349 -12.44 9.78 -16.44
N GLN A 350 -12.93 8.82 -15.66
CA GLN A 350 -14.04 9.04 -14.74
C GLN A 350 -13.69 10.10 -13.68
N VAL A 351 -12.57 9.92 -12.98
CA VAL A 351 -12.18 10.82 -11.87
C VAL A 351 -11.83 12.23 -12.38
N CYS A 352 -11.22 12.35 -13.56
CA CYS A 352 -10.94 13.64 -14.18
C CYS A 352 -12.24 14.39 -14.53
N TYR A 353 -13.24 13.69 -15.04
CA TYR A 353 -14.57 14.26 -15.27
C TYR A 353 -15.19 14.73 -13.94
N GLU A 354 -15.23 13.89 -12.91
CA GLU A 354 -15.80 14.22 -11.61
C GLU A 354 -15.09 15.41 -10.96
N TYR A 355 -13.76 15.46 -11.05
CA TYR A 355 -12.94 16.57 -10.58
C TYR A 355 -13.29 17.87 -11.30
N ASN A 356 -13.29 17.88 -12.64
CA ASN A 356 -13.58 19.09 -13.43
C ASN A 356 -15.06 19.54 -13.30
N ASP A 357 -16.01 18.61 -13.14
CA ASP A 357 -17.42 18.94 -12.87
C ASP A 357 -17.59 19.57 -11.49
N SER A 358 -16.87 19.06 -10.48
CA SER A 358 -16.92 19.63 -9.12
C SER A 358 -16.47 21.09 -9.09
N ILE A 359 -15.52 21.50 -9.93
CA ILE A 359 -15.09 22.91 -10.06
C ILE A 359 -16.27 23.82 -10.47
N LYS A 360 -17.02 23.39 -11.49
CA LYS A 360 -18.21 24.14 -11.95
C LYS A 360 -19.27 24.23 -10.86
N ARG A 361 -19.49 23.13 -10.13
CA ARG A 361 -20.47 23.08 -9.04
C ARG A 361 -20.06 23.94 -7.86
N ILE A 362 -18.77 23.97 -7.49
CA ILE A 362 -18.23 24.89 -6.46
C ILE A 362 -18.58 26.34 -6.83
N GLY A 363 -18.32 26.77 -8.07
CA GLY A 363 -18.68 28.11 -8.54
C GLY A 363 -20.19 28.38 -8.49
N LEU A 364 -21.01 27.43 -8.93
CA LEU A 364 -22.47 27.54 -8.89
C LEU A 364 -23.02 27.72 -7.48
N TYR A 365 -22.57 26.91 -6.51
CA TYR A 365 -23.02 27.04 -5.12
C TYR A 365 -22.57 28.36 -4.50
N ARG A 366 -21.26 28.68 -4.61
CA ARG A 366 -20.65 29.84 -3.97
C ARG A 366 -21.17 31.18 -4.52
N GLU A 367 -21.33 31.25 -5.85
CA GLU A 367 -21.60 32.54 -6.54
C GLU A 367 -23.08 32.77 -6.84
N THR A 368 -23.89 31.68 -6.85
CA THR A 368 -25.29 31.81 -7.28
C THR A 368 -26.29 31.27 -6.26
N LEU A 369 -26.20 29.98 -5.92
CA LEU A 369 -27.28 29.33 -5.16
C LEU A 369 -27.34 29.80 -3.69
N ILE A 370 -26.20 29.82 -3.00
CA ILE A 370 -26.16 30.27 -1.59
C ILE A 370 -26.57 31.73 -1.44
N PRO A 371 -26.01 32.70 -2.21
CA PRO A 371 -26.42 34.09 -2.10
C PRO A 371 -27.90 34.32 -2.39
N LYS A 372 -28.48 33.66 -3.40
CA LYS A 372 -29.92 33.75 -3.72
C LYS A 372 -30.80 33.16 -2.63
N ALA A 373 -30.40 32.01 -2.05
CA ALA A 373 -31.14 31.41 -0.95
C ALA A 373 -31.10 32.28 0.32
N GLU A 374 -29.97 32.93 0.59
CA GLU A 374 -29.87 33.90 1.70
C GLU A 374 -30.75 35.14 1.51
N GLU A 375 -30.87 35.63 0.27
CA GLU A 375 -31.77 36.72 -0.06
C GLU A 375 -33.25 36.30 0.10
N SER A 376 -33.62 35.10 -0.39
CA SER A 376 -34.95 34.51 -0.25
C SER A 376 -35.33 34.36 1.23
N LEU A 377 -34.43 33.73 2.02
CA LEU A 377 -34.65 33.52 3.46
C LEU A 377 -34.88 34.82 4.18
N ARG A 378 -34.04 35.86 3.94
CA ARG A 378 -34.24 37.19 4.56
C ARG A 378 -35.61 37.82 4.23
N SER A 379 -36.07 37.65 2.98
CA SER A 379 -37.36 38.13 2.53
C SER A 379 -38.52 37.42 3.25
N VAL A 380 -38.44 36.08 3.32
CA VAL A 380 -39.47 35.24 3.97
C VAL A 380 -39.49 35.46 5.49
N GLU A 381 -38.31 35.61 6.14
CA GLU A 381 -38.23 35.94 7.57
C GLU A 381 -38.95 37.26 7.89
N LYS A 382 -38.74 38.28 7.05
CA LYS A 382 -39.43 39.56 7.21
C LYS A 382 -40.95 39.40 7.05
N ALA A 383 -41.39 38.72 5.97
CA ALA A 383 -42.80 38.49 5.71
C ALA A 383 -43.45 37.64 6.82
N TYR A 384 -42.72 36.64 7.38
CA TYR A 384 -43.18 35.87 8.52
C TYR A 384 -43.35 36.76 9.75
N LYS A 385 -42.40 37.63 10.09
CA LYS A 385 -42.51 38.58 11.22
C LYS A 385 -43.69 39.55 11.08
N GLU A 386 -44.02 39.93 9.86
CA GLU A 386 -45.14 40.82 9.52
C GLU A 386 -46.51 40.10 9.46
N GLY A 387 -46.53 38.74 9.51
CA GLY A 387 -47.73 37.93 9.41
C GLY A 387 -48.18 37.61 7.99
N ASN A 388 -47.35 37.88 7.00
CA ASN A 388 -47.63 37.72 5.57
C ASN A 388 -47.07 36.40 5.00
N ALA A 389 -46.38 35.61 5.79
CA ALA A 389 -45.89 34.26 5.44
C ALA A 389 -46.21 33.24 6.54
N ASP A 390 -46.28 31.96 6.21
CA ASP A 390 -46.49 30.87 7.14
C ASP A 390 -45.13 30.28 7.59
N ILE A 391 -45.17 29.54 8.70
CA ILE A 391 -43.98 28.86 9.26
C ILE A 391 -43.40 27.82 8.32
N ILE A 392 -44.25 27.15 7.53
CA ILE A 392 -43.82 26.06 6.63
C ILE A 392 -42.92 26.62 5.53
N THR A 393 -43.30 27.77 4.97
CA THR A 393 -42.48 28.51 3.97
C THR A 393 -41.13 28.94 4.59
N LEU A 394 -41.14 29.48 5.81
CA LEU A 394 -39.91 29.90 6.51
C LEU A 394 -38.98 28.70 6.77
N LEU A 395 -39.49 27.57 7.29
CA LEU A 395 -38.74 26.37 7.51
C LEU A 395 -38.22 25.74 6.20
N GLY A 396 -39.02 25.88 5.12
CA GLY A 396 -38.60 25.43 3.76
C GLY A 396 -37.38 26.20 3.24
N GLU A 397 -37.37 27.54 3.36
CA GLU A 397 -36.22 28.36 2.93
C GLU A 397 -35.00 28.13 3.82
N GLN A 398 -35.17 27.98 5.14
CA GLN A 398 -34.07 27.65 6.06
C GLN A 398 -33.45 26.29 5.73
N ARG A 399 -34.28 25.30 5.37
CA ARG A 399 -33.79 24.01 4.94
C ARG A 399 -33.05 24.12 3.61
N ALA A 400 -33.55 24.85 2.64
CA ALA A 400 -32.93 25.02 1.33
C ALA A 400 -31.52 25.61 1.44
N ILE A 401 -31.33 26.64 2.27
CA ILE A 401 -29.98 27.21 2.46
C ILE A 401 -29.04 26.23 3.16
N MET A 402 -29.54 25.49 4.17
CA MET A 402 -28.76 24.44 4.84
C MET A 402 -28.33 23.37 3.83
N ASP A 403 -29.25 22.87 3.00
CA ASP A 403 -28.97 21.84 2.00
C ASP A 403 -27.94 22.34 0.96
N TYR A 404 -28.00 23.61 0.55
CA TYR A 404 -27.00 24.20 -0.36
C TYR A 404 -25.63 24.36 0.31
N ARG A 405 -25.55 24.77 1.57
CA ARG A 405 -24.29 24.87 2.30
C ARG A 405 -23.67 23.53 2.54
N LEU A 406 -24.44 22.50 2.92
CA LEU A 406 -23.98 21.11 3.05
C LEU A 406 -23.48 20.56 1.71
N SER A 407 -24.24 20.79 0.63
CA SER A 407 -23.86 20.38 -0.71
C SER A 407 -22.56 21.06 -1.19
N TYR A 408 -22.38 22.34 -0.88
CA TYR A 408 -21.15 23.07 -1.19
C TYR A 408 -19.94 22.43 -0.49
N GLN A 409 -20.03 22.16 0.80
CA GLN A 409 -18.95 21.52 1.56
C GLN A 409 -18.67 20.11 1.07
N ARG A 410 -19.70 19.36 0.69
CA ARG A 410 -19.55 18.01 0.08
C ARG A 410 -18.76 18.08 -1.22
N VAL A 411 -19.13 18.99 -2.12
CA VAL A 411 -18.45 19.15 -3.41
C VAL A 411 -17.00 19.61 -3.24
N LEU A 412 -16.69 20.44 -2.23
CA LEU A 412 -15.31 20.80 -1.88
C LEU A 412 -14.50 19.56 -1.45
N ALA A 413 -15.06 18.73 -0.58
CA ALA A 413 -14.42 17.50 -0.15
C ALA A 413 -14.21 16.53 -1.32
N ASP A 414 -15.23 16.30 -2.15
CA ASP A 414 -15.16 15.42 -3.34
C ASP A 414 -14.09 15.91 -4.32
N ASN A 415 -13.98 17.22 -4.55
CA ASN A 415 -12.94 17.79 -5.41
C ASN A 415 -11.53 17.43 -4.91
N ARG A 416 -11.29 17.59 -3.61
CA ARG A 416 -9.98 17.28 -3.00
C ARG A 416 -9.68 15.77 -2.97
N GLN A 417 -10.69 14.96 -2.73
CA GLN A 417 -10.56 13.49 -2.77
C GLN A 417 -10.26 13.02 -4.19
N ASN A 418 -10.95 13.55 -5.20
CA ASN A 418 -10.70 13.26 -6.60
C ASN A 418 -9.30 13.71 -7.05
N LEU A 419 -8.84 14.88 -6.59
CA LEU A 419 -7.45 15.32 -6.84
C LEU A 419 -6.43 14.35 -6.27
N ALA A 420 -6.62 13.89 -5.03
CA ALA A 420 -5.73 12.91 -4.41
C ALA A 420 -5.71 11.57 -5.17
N GLU A 421 -6.85 11.16 -5.74
CA GLU A 421 -6.93 9.96 -6.59
C GLU A 421 -6.23 10.16 -7.93
N LEU A 422 -6.37 11.33 -8.57
CA LEU A 422 -5.64 11.67 -9.79
C LEU A 422 -4.13 11.73 -9.57
N GLU A 423 -3.67 12.29 -8.45
CA GLU A 423 -2.25 12.32 -8.06
C GLU A 423 -1.69 10.91 -7.86
N MET A 424 -2.44 10.02 -7.20
CA MET A 424 -2.07 8.61 -7.04
C MET A 424 -1.96 7.91 -8.42
N LEU A 425 -2.95 8.08 -9.29
CA LEU A 425 -2.93 7.51 -10.64
C LEU A 425 -1.80 8.08 -11.48
N ALA A 426 -1.54 9.39 -11.40
CA ALA A 426 -0.47 10.06 -12.12
C ALA A 426 0.94 9.69 -11.61
N GLY A 427 1.05 9.13 -10.39
CA GLY A 427 2.35 8.83 -9.78
C GLY A 427 3.09 10.07 -9.28
N THR A 428 2.46 11.25 -9.27
CA THR A 428 3.08 12.53 -8.89
C THR A 428 2.02 13.57 -8.53
N GLY A 429 2.41 14.58 -7.72
CA GLY A 429 1.54 15.73 -7.44
C GLY A 429 1.24 16.53 -8.70
N LEU A 430 -0.02 16.90 -8.91
CA LEU A 430 -0.50 17.63 -10.09
C LEU A 430 -0.40 19.15 -9.92
N ASN A 431 -0.42 19.66 -8.69
CA ASN A 431 -0.35 21.11 -8.40
C ASN A 431 1.04 21.76 -8.58
N LYS A 432 2.06 21.04 -9.03
CA LYS A 432 3.44 21.55 -9.21
C LYS A 432 3.93 21.63 -10.64
N GLN A 433 3.06 21.40 -11.64
CA GLN A 433 3.48 21.28 -13.06
C GLN A 433 2.88 22.34 -14.00
N GLN A 434 2.44 23.48 -13.44
CA GLN A 434 2.14 24.66 -14.28
C GLN A 434 3.15 25.77 -14.05
#